data_fb194f4a2bb126f1c661bd236955402d
#
_entry.id   fb194f4a2bb126f1c661bd236955402d
#
_cell.length_a   1.000
_cell.length_b   1.000
_cell.length_c   1.000
_cell.angle_alpha   90.00
_cell.angle_beta   90.00
_cell.angle_gamma   90.00
#
_symmetry.space_group_name_H-M   'P 1'
#
loop_
_entity.id
_entity.type
_entity.pdbx_description
1 polymer ?
#
loop_
_entity_poly.entity_id
_entity_poly.type
_entity_poly.pdbx_seq_one_letter_code
_entity_poly.pdbx_strand_id
1 'polypeptide(L)'
;MQNNTIPMQRLDVHVVAKEIAKRVHEAKIRDTELRDQATRASKSCFLTLCEGLPNDGVAMRRKYFTESRNSLHEVVGAMDLAHAIGAVDGEVAGEVQALAFRLKRMLRALLR
;
A
#
# COMPACT_ATOMS: atom_id res chain seq x y z
N MET A 1 -23.54 14.76 -11.89
CA MET A 1 -23.05 14.27 -11.54
C MET A 1 -22.31 14.57 -10.70
N GLN A 2 -22.08 14.48 -10.28
CA GLN A 2 -21.59 14.67 -9.65
C GLN A 2 -20.58 14.74 -9.14
N ASN A 3 -20.52 15.10 -9.04
CA ASN A 3 -19.53 15.54 -8.35
C ASN A 3 -18.87 14.70 -7.37
N ASN A 4 -18.79 13.45 -7.66
CA ASN A 4 -18.08 12.47 -6.90
C ASN A 4 -16.67 12.31 -7.42
N THR A 5 -16.17 13.34 -8.06
CA THR A 5 -14.85 13.30 -8.66
C THR A 5 -13.79 13.31 -7.56
N ILE A 6 -12.92 12.30 -7.54
CA ILE A 6 -11.80 12.23 -6.62
C ILE A 6 -10.70 13.15 -7.15
N PRO A 7 -10.13 14.04 -6.31
CA PRO A 7 -9.03 14.87 -6.75
C PRO A 7 -7.89 14.05 -7.33
N MET A 8 -7.19 14.60 -8.29
CA MET A 8 -6.17 13.89 -9.06
C MET A 8 -5.13 13.20 -8.16
N GLN A 9 -4.62 13.89 -7.13
CA GLN A 9 -3.62 13.28 -6.26
C GLN A 9 -4.19 12.13 -5.45
N ARG A 10 -5.48 12.19 -5.11
CA ARG A 10 -6.13 11.09 -4.39
C ARG A 10 -6.35 9.90 -5.31
N LEU A 11 -6.66 10.18 -6.58
CA LEU A 11 -6.82 9.12 -7.58
C LEU A 11 -5.50 8.38 -7.79
N ASP A 12 -4.40 9.12 -7.87
CA ASP A 12 -3.08 8.51 -8.02
C ASP A 12 -2.73 7.62 -6.83
N VAL A 13 -3.03 8.08 -5.62
CA VAL A 13 -2.80 7.30 -4.41
C VAL A 13 -3.56 5.98 -4.47
N HIS A 14 -4.82 6.05 -4.89
CA HIS A 14 -5.67 4.87 -5.04
C HIS A 14 -5.09 3.88 -6.05
N VAL A 15 -4.65 4.39 -7.19
CA VAL A 15 -4.08 3.56 -8.25
C VAL A 15 -2.80 2.87 -7.79
N VAL A 16 -1.91 3.62 -7.13
CA VAL A 16 -0.64 3.04 -6.68
C VAL A 16 -0.87 1.98 -5.60
N ALA A 17 -1.76 2.25 -4.63
CA ALA A 17 -2.05 1.28 -3.58
C ALA A 17 -2.65 -0.01 -4.16
N LYS A 18 -3.53 0.11 -5.14
CA LYS A 18 -4.12 -1.04 -5.81
C LYS A 18 -3.04 -1.84 -6.54
N GLU A 19 -2.13 -1.16 -7.22
CA GLU A 19 -1.07 -1.82 -7.95
C GLU A 19 -0.14 -2.59 -7.01
N ILE A 20 0.16 -2.03 -5.85
CA ILE A 20 0.97 -2.73 -4.85
C ILE A 20 0.30 -4.04 -4.43
N ALA A 21 -0.99 -3.99 -4.10
CA ALA A 21 -1.71 -5.19 -3.69
C ALA A 21 -1.72 -6.24 -4.81
N LYS A 22 -1.91 -5.81 -6.04
CA LYS A 22 -1.90 -6.70 -7.19
C LYS A 22 -0.53 -7.36 -7.37
N ARG A 23 0.54 -6.56 -7.29
CA ARG A 23 1.90 -7.08 -7.45
C ARG A 23 2.30 -8.04 -6.34
N VAL A 24 1.90 -7.74 -5.11
CA VAL A 24 2.14 -8.63 -3.98
C VAL A 24 1.41 -9.95 -4.19
N HIS A 25 0.17 -9.90 -4.65
CA HIS A 25 -0.62 -11.08 -4.92
C HIS A 25 0.04 -11.97 -5.98
N GLU A 26 0.65 -11.35 -6.99
CA GLU A 26 1.29 -12.06 -8.11
C GLU A 26 2.73 -12.44 -7.84
N ALA A 27 3.30 -12.01 -6.72
CA ALA A 27 4.74 -12.12 -6.47
C ALA A 27 5.24 -13.53 -6.21
N LYS A 28 4.35 -14.45 -5.88
CA LYS A 28 4.70 -15.86 -5.62
C LYS A 28 5.79 -15.99 -4.57
N ILE A 29 5.58 -15.31 -3.44
CA ILE A 29 6.50 -15.41 -2.30
C ILE A 29 6.50 -16.84 -1.79
N ARG A 30 7.68 -17.48 -1.73
CA ARG A 30 7.80 -18.91 -1.42
C ARG A 30 7.80 -19.24 0.06
N ASP A 31 7.87 -18.23 0.93
CA ASP A 31 7.74 -18.39 2.37
C ASP A 31 6.27 -18.11 2.73
N THR A 32 5.59 -19.08 3.30
CA THR A 32 4.15 -18.98 3.58
C THR A 32 3.82 -17.84 4.52
N GLU A 33 4.61 -17.71 5.58
CA GLU A 33 4.36 -16.69 6.60
C GLU A 33 4.52 -15.28 6.03
N LEU A 34 5.59 -15.06 5.28
CA LEU A 34 5.84 -13.75 4.67
C LEU A 34 4.85 -13.45 3.55
N ARG A 35 4.44 -14.48 2.82
CA ARG A 35 3.41 -14.31 1.80
C ARG A 35 2.10 -13.86 2.42
N ASP A 36 1.68 -14.51 3.50
CA ASP A 36 0.44 -14.14 4.18
C ASP A 36 0.52 -12.75 4.78
N GLN A 37 1.67 -12.41 5.36
CA GLN A 37 1.91 -11.08 5.94
C GLN A 37 1.81 -10.00 4.87
N ALA A 38 2.54 -10.16 3.75
CA ALA A 38 2.55 -9.17 2.69
C ALA A 38 1.17 -9.04 2.03
N THR A 39 0.50 -10.16 1.81
CA THR A 39 -0.83 -10.17 1.18
C THR A 39 -1.83 -9.42 2.05
N ARG A 40 -1.87 -9.76 3.34
CA ARG A 40 -2.79 -9.13 4.27
C ARG A 40 -2.51 -7.65 4.42
N ALA A 41 -1.23 -7.29 4.57
CA ALA A 41 -0.83 -5.90 4.75
C ALA A 41 -1.12 -5.05 3.51
N SER A 42 -0.89 -5.59 2.31
CA SER A 42 -1.16 -4.82 1.09
C SER A 42 -2.65 -4.58 0.89
N LYS A 43 -3.48 -5.57 1.23
CA LYS A 43 -4.93 -5.39 1.18
C LYS A 43 -5.39 -4.35 2.21
N SER A 44 -4.86 -4.42 3.42
CA SER A 44 -5.20 -3.46 4.47
C SER A 44 -4.79 -2.05 4.06
N CYS A 45 -3.59 -1.90 3.48
CA CYS A 45 -3.11 -0.61 3.01
C CYS A 45 -4.11 0.00 2.02
N PHE A 46 -4.57 -0.78 1.06
CA PHE A 46 -5.52 -0.30 0.05
C PHE A 46 -6.88 0.00 0.66
N LEU A 47 -7.41 -0.92 1.47
CA LEU A 47 -8.77 -0.78 1.98
C LEU A 47 -8.90 0.37 2.97
N THR A 48 -7.92 0.59 3.84
CA THR A 48 -7.97 1.73 4.76
C THR A 48 -7.82 3.05 4.01
N LEU A 49 -7.04 3.06 2.93
CA LEU A 49 -6.97 4.23 2.08
C LEU A 49 -8.34 4.53 1.47
N CYS A 50 -9.04 3.51 0.99
CA CYS A 50 -10.37 3.67 0.42
C CYS A 50 -11.37 4.21 1.44
N GLU A 51 -11.20 3.88 2.72
CA GLU A 51 -12.05 4.41 3.77
C GLU A 51 -11.74 5.87 4.09
N GLY A 52 -10.46 6.24 3.98
CA GLY A 52 -10.05 7.61 4.28
C GLY A 52 -10.36 8.62 3.21
N LEU A 53 -10.25 8.22 1.94
CA LEU A 53 -10.38 9.17 0.82
C LEU A 53 -11.71 9.92 0.78
N PRO A 54 -12.87 9.26 0.96
CA PRO A 54 -14.15 9.97 0.89
C PRO A 54 -14.58 10.61 2.21
N ASN A 55 -13.80 10.44 3.26
CA ASN A 55 -14.20 10.91 4.59
C ASN A 55 -14.01 12.41 4.73
N ASP A 56 -15.06 13.12 5.13
CA ASP A 56 -15.01 14.56 5.30
C ASP A 56 -14.37 15.00 6.60
N GLY A 57 -14.38 14.15 7.62
CA GLY A 57 -13.80 14.48 8.91
C GLY A 57 -12.29 14.42 8.88
N VAL A 58 -11.63 15.51 9.26
CA VAL A 58 -10.18 15.60 9.22
C VAL A 58 -9.53 14.53 10.10
N ALA A 59 -10.03 14.36 11.32
CA ALA A 59 -9.47 13.39 12.26
C ALA A 59 -9.60 11.95 11.75
N MET A 60 -10.78 11.62 11.21
CA MET A 60 -11.01 10.27 10.68
C MET A 60 -10.18 10.01 9.44
N ARG A 61 -10.06 11.02 8.56
CA ARG A 61 -9.24 10.89 7.37
C ARG A 61 -7.79 10.63 7.75
N ARG A 62 -7.26 11.38 8.73
CA ARG A 62 -5.90 11.19 9.20
C ARG A 62 -5.71 9.81 9.81
N LYS A 63 -6.70 9.34 10.55
CA LYS A 63 -6.65 7.99 11.14
C LYS A 63 -6.49 6.93 10.07
N TYR A 64 -7.33 6.97 9.04
CA TYR A 64 -7.27 5.95 7.98
C TYR A 64 -5.99 6.05 7.15
N PHE A 65 -5.51 7.26 6.85
CA PHE A 65 -4.27 7.40 6.10
C PHE A 65 -3.07 6.92 6.92
N THR A 66 -3.10 7.14 8.24
CA THR A 66 -2.05 6.65 9.13
C THR A 66 -2.05 5.12 9.17
N GLU A 67 -3.23 4.51 9.25
CA GLU A 67 -3.34 3.06 9.24
C GLU A 67 -2.87 2.48 7.91
N SER A 68 -3.20 3.15 6.80
CA SER A 68 -2.73 2.75 5.49
C SER A 68 -1.21 2.78 5.42
N ARG A 69 -0.60 3.84 5.92
CA ARG A 69 0.86 3.96 5.96
C ARG A 69 1.50 2.88 6.81
N ASN A 70 0.90 2.58 7.96
CA ASN A 70 1.42 1.52 8.84
C ASN A 70 1.38 0.16 8.15
N SER A 71 0.29 -0.12 7.44
CA SER A 71 0.19 -1.36 6.67
C SER A 71 1.21 -1.40 5.54
N LEU A 72 1.48 -0.25 4.93
CA LEU A 72 2.49 -0.17 3.88
C LEU A 72 3.87 -0.52 4.43
N HIS A 73 4.20 -0.07 5.65
CA HIS A 73 5.47 -0.42 6.29
C HIS A 73 5.59 -1.92 6.48
N GLU A 74 4.47 -2.60 6.78
CA GLU A 74 4.48 -4.05 6.91
C GLU A 74 4.76 -4.73 5.58
N VAL A 75 4.22 -4.20 4.49
CA VAL A 75 4.51 -4.72 3.14
C VAL A 75 6.00 -4.61 2.86
N VAL A 76 6.57 -3.44 3.13
CA VAL A 76 7.99 -3.19 2.87
C VAL A 76 8.85 -4.17 3.68
N GLY A 77 8.53 -4.34 4.97
CA GLY A 77 9.28 -5.25 5.81
C GLY A 77 9.20 -6.69 5.35
N ALA A 78 8.00 -7.15 4.99
CA ALA A 78 7.82 -8.52 4.53
C ALA A 78 8.58 -8.78 3.22
N MET A 79 8.52 -7.82 2.28
CA MET A 79 9.21 -7.96 1.01
C MET A 79 10.72 -7.92 1.18
N ASP A 80 11.20 -7.05 2.07
CA ASP A 80 12.63 -6.95 2.35
C ASP A 80 13.17 -8.26 2.90
N LEU A 81 12.47 -8.82 3.89
CA LEU A 81 12.89 -10.09 4.47
C LEU A 81 12.76 -11.23 3.48
N ALA A 82 11.67 -11.28 2.72
CA ALA A 82 11.47 -12.31 1.71
C ALA A 82 12.60 -12.31 0.68
N HIS A 83 13.04 -11.13 0.27
CA HIS A 83 14.16 -11.02 -0.67
C HIS A 83 15.46 -11.49 -0.02
N ALA A 84 15.69 -11.08 1.23
CA ALA A 84 16.93 -11.43 1.93
C ALA A 84 17.10 -12.95 2.09
N ILE A 85 16.00 -13.67 2.32
CA ILE A 85 16.08 -15.14 2.49
C ILE A 85 15.86 -15.90 1.17
N GLY A 86 15.79 -15.19 0.06
CA GLY A 86 15.65 -15.83 -1.25
C GLY A 86 14.26 -16.37 -1.54
N ALA A 87 13.24 -15.87 -0.85
CA ALA A 87 11.87 -16.36 -0.99
C ALA A 87 11.06 -15.63 -2.05
N VAL A 88 11.61 -14.58 -2.64
CA VAL A 88 10.95 -13.86 -3.73
C VAL A 88 12.00 -13.41 -4.73
N ASP A 89 11.60 -13.30 -5.99
CA ASP A 89 12.46 -12.80 -7.05
C ASP A 89 12.85 -11.36 -6.74
N GLY A 90 14.15 -11.04 -6.87
CA GLY A 90 14.67 -9.70 -6.56
C GLY A 90 14.08 -8.60 -7.43
N GLU A 91 13.79 -8.91 -8.69
CA GLU A 91 13.17 -7.93 -9.58
C GLU A 91 11.75 -7.60 -9.10
N VAL A 92 10.99 -8.62 -8.72
CA VAL A 92 9.63 -8.43 -8.21
C VAL A 92 9.66 -7.63 -6.91
N ALA A 93 10.56 -8.00 -6.01
CA ALA A 93 10.71 -7.27 -4.74
C ALA A 93 11.06 -5.80 -4.99
N GLY A 94 11.95 -5.54 -5.95
CA GLY A 94 12.35 -4.19 -6.30
C GLY A 94 11.20 -3.36 -6.83
N GLU A 95 10.33 -3.97 -7.66
CA GLU A 95 9.17 -3.28 -8.20
C GLU A 95 8.18 -2.89 -7.09
N VAL A 96 7.92 -3.81 -6.16
CA VAL A 96 7.02 -3.53 -5.05
C VAL A 96 7.61 -2.42 -4.17
N GLN A 97 8.92 -2.49 -3.89
CA GLN A 97 9.58 -1.48 -3.06
C GLN A 97 9.52 -0.09 -3.69
N ALA A 98 9.71 0.00 -5.01
CA ALA A 98 9.62 1.28 -5.70
C ALA A 98 8.22 1.88 -5.60
N LEU A 99 7.20 1.07 -5.80
CA LEU A 99 5.81 1.52 -5.67
C LEU A 99 5.50 1.92 -4.22
N ALA A 100 6.01 1.16 -3.26
CA ALA A 100 5.78 1.46 -1.85
C ALA A 100 6.43 2.79 -1.45
N PHE A 101 7.62 3.05 -1.95
CA PHE A 101 8.31 4.31 -1.69
C PHE A 101 7.50 5.49 -2.25
N ARG A 102 7.00 5.33 -3.46
CA ARG A 102 6.16 6.35 -4.09
C ARG A 102 4.89 6.59 -3.27
N LEU A 103 4.20 5.51 -2.86
CA LEU A 103 2.97 5.63 -2.06
C LEU A 103 3.25 6.30 -0.73
N LYS A 104 4.36 5.96 -0.10
CA LYS A 104 4.73 6.57 1.19
C LYS A 104 4.82 8.08 1.07
N ARG A 105 5.45 8.58 0.00
CA ARG A 105 5.56 10.03 -0.21
C ARG A 105 4.19 10.65 -0.44
N MET A 106 3.32 9.98 -1.19
CA MET A 106 1.96 10.48 -1.44
C MET A 106 1.15 10.53 -0.15
N LEU A 107 1.24 9.49 0.68
CA LEU A 107 0.54 9.46 1.97
C LEU A 107 1.06 10.55 2.90
N ARG A 108 2.37 10.80 2.88
CA ARG A 108 2.94 11.89 3.68
C ARG A 108 2.32 13.22 3.29
N ALA A 109 2.14 13.46 1.98
CA ALA A 109 1.53 14.70 1.51
C ALA A 109 0.08 14.82 1.99
N LEU A 110 -0.66 13.71 1.99
CA LEU A 110 -2.05 13.71 2.47
C LEU A 110 -2.15 13.91 3.98
N LEU A 111 -1.10 13.56 4.71
CA LEU A 111 -1.09 13.64 6.18
C LEU A 111 -0.60 14.98 6.73
N ARG A 112 -0.13 15.88 5.86
CA ARG A 112 0.31 17.20 6.30
C ARG A 112 -0.81 18.05 6.87
#